data_ce240a93a21f8407556ff31b420d43d9
#
_entry.id   ce240a93a21f8407556ff31b420d43d9
#
_cell.length_a   1.000
_cell.length_b   1.000
_cell.length_c   1.000
_cell.angle_alpha   90.00
_cell.angle_beta   90.00
_cell.angle_gamma   90.00
#
_symmetry.space_group_name_H-M   'P 1'
#
loop_
_entity.id
_entity.type
_entity.pdbx_description
1 polymer ?
#
loop_
_entity_poly.entity_id
_entity_poly.type
_entity_poly.pdbx_seq_one_letter_code
_entity_poly.pdbx_strand_id
1 'polypeptide(L)'
;MPTFNLEQTITAWSSIAENVFVPHTEEEYEHLVEILDCLIDQVGEDETHPLASLMEVIGVLIENYETEHIPELDAMSDENLLGVYA
;
A
#
# COMPACT_ATOMS: atom_id res chain seq x y z
N MET A 1 18.81 9.52 21.31
CA MET A 1 17.81 8.80 20.53
C MET A 1 16.42 9.09 21.03
N PRO A 2 15.59 9.56 20.15
CA PRO A 2 14.25 9.90 20.61
C PRO A 2 13.48 8.65 20.98
N THR A 3 12.66 8.79 21.97
CA THR A 3 11.84 7.74 22.43
C THR A 3 10.55 7.74 21.62
N PHE A 4 10.01 6.57 21.35
CA PHE A 4 8.72 6.48 20.69
C PHE A 4 7.68 7.15 21.59
N ASN A 5 6.93 8.09 21.01
CA ASN A 5 5.90 8.82 21.75
C ASN A 5 4.53 8.42 21.20
N LEU A 6 3.81 7.62 21.96
CA LEU A 6 2.54 7.08 21.49
C LEU A 6 1.49 8.17 21.27
N GLU A 7 1.42 9.15 22.17
CA GLU A 7 0.44 10.22 22.01
C GLU A 7 0.68 11.03 20.75
N GLN A 8 1.94 11.32 20.48
CA GLN A 8 2.28 12.07 19.30
C GLN A 8 1.97 11.24 18.06
N THR A 9 2.23 9.94 18.12
CA THR A 9 1.97 9.05 17.01
C THR A 9 0.47 8.96 16.73
N ILE A 10 -0.35 8.89 17.77
CA ILE A 10 -1.79 8.84 17.59
C ILE A 10 -2.28 10.10 16.88
N THR A 11 -1.77 11.26 17.30
CA THR A 11 -2.15 12.53 16.69
C THR A 11 -1.74 12.55 15.23
N ALA A 12 -0.51 12.15 14.94
CA ALA A 12 -0.01 12.13 13.57
C ALA A 12 -0.80 11.15 12.70
N TRP A 13 -1.09 9.97 13.25
CA TRP A 13 -1.85 8.98 12.53
C TRP A 13 -3.25 9.48 12.19
N SER A 14 -3.88 10.17 13.13
CA SER A 14 -5.22 10.70 12.89
C SER A 14 -5.24 11.66 11.72
N SER A 15 -4.12 12.33 11.44
CA SER A 15 -4.04 13.27 10.33
C SER A 15 -3.99 12.57 8.98
N ILE A 16 -3.50 11.33 8.93
CA ILE A 16 -3.28 10.65 7.65
C ILE A 16 -4.11 9.38 7.50
N ALA A 17 -4.89 9.04 8.52
CA ALA A 17 -5.59 7.75 8.52
C ALA A 17 -6.63 7.63 7.41
N GLU A 18 -7.09 8.74 6.86
CA GLU A 18 -8.03 8.69 5.74
C GLU A 18 -7.36 8.25 4.46
N ASN A 19 -6.04 8.36 4.40
CA ASN A 19 -5.31 8.09 3.17
C ASN A 19 -4.34 6.91 3.30
N VAL A 20 -4.06 6.47 4.52
CA VAL A 20 -3.16 5.33 4.75
C VAL A 20 -3.88 4.37 5.67
N PHE A 21 -4.41 3.30 5.11
CA PHE A 21 -5.19 2.35 5.88
C PHE A 21 -5.19 1.01 5.18
N VAL A 22 -5.56 -0.03 5.92
CA VAL A 22 -5.69 -1.36 5.33
C VAL A 22 -7.06 -1.42 4.65
N PRO A 23 -7.12 -1.57 3.33
CA PRO A 23 -8.40 -1.54 2.63
C PRO A 23 -9.19 -2.82 2.91
N HIS A 24 -10.49 -2.66 3.15
CA HIS A 24 -11.39 -3.79 3.39
C HIS A 24 -12.52 -3.84 2.37
N THR A 25 -12.65 -2.81 1.55
CA THR A 25 -13.69 -2.76 0.52
C THR A 25 -13.07 -2.34 -0.79
N GLU A 26 -13.78 -2.60 -1.87
CA GLU A 26 -13.30 -2.21 -3.19
C GLU A 26 -13.16 -0.69 -3.29
N GLU A 27 -14.05 0.04 -2.67
CA GLU A 27 -13.96 1.50 -2.69
C GLU A 27 -12.70 1.98 -2.00
N GLU A 28 -12.38 1.36 -0.86
CA GLU A 28 -11.16 1.72 -0.14
C GLU A 28 -9.93 1.38 -0.95
N TYR A 29 -9.97 0.23 -1.60
CA TYR A 29 -8.87 -0.19 -2.46
C TYR A 29 -8.65 0.81 -3.60
N GLU A 30 -9.73 1.24 -4.25
CA GLU A 30 -9.60 2.19 -5.35
C GLU A 30 -9.10 3.53 -4.87
N HIS A 31 -9.48 3.93 -3.66
CA HIS A 31 -8.96 5.17 -3.08
C HIS A 31 -7.45 5.11 -2.93
N LEU A 32 -6.93 3.97 -2.46
CA LEU A 32 -5.48 3.81 -2.32
C LEU A 32 -4.79 3.84 -3.68
N VAL A 33 -5.43 3.26 -4.70
CA VAL A 33 -4.84 3.28 -6.04
C VAL A 33 -4.72 4.72 -6.55
N GLU A 34 -5.73 5.54 -6.30
CA GLU A 34 -5.67 6.94 -6.68
C GLU A 34 -4.54 7.67 -5.95
N ILE A 35 -4.38 7.38 -4.67
CA ILE A 35 -3.32 7.98 -3.89
C ILE A 35 -1.97 7.57 -4.43
N LEU A 36 -1.82 6.29 -4.76
CA LEU A 36 -0.57 5.79 -5.31
C LEU A 36 -0.23 6.50 -6.61
N ASP A 37 -1.22 6.69 -7.49
CA ASP A 37 -0.99 7.38 -8.74
C ASP A 37 -0.48 8.80 -8.51
N CYS A 38 -1.07 9.50 -7.55
CA CYS A 38 -0.62 10.84 -7.21
C CYS A 38 0.80 10.84 -6.66
N LEU A 39 1.12 9.84 -5.84
CA LEU A 39 2.46 9.74 -5.28
C LEU A 39 3.50 9.45 -6.35
N ILE A 40 3.14 8.60 -7.30
CA ILE A 40 4.06 8.29 -8.39
C ILE A 40 4.38 9.55 -9.17
N ASP A 41 3.38 10.40 -9.43
CA ASP A 41 3.60 11.64 -10.13
C ASP A 41 4.52 12.58 -9.35
N GLN A 42 4.40 12.59 -8.02
CA GLN A 42 5.19 13.50 -7.20
C GLN A 42 6.59 13.00 -6.95
N VAL A 43 6.72 11.71 -6.67
CA VAL A 43 8.00 11.14 -6.29
C VAL A 43 8.84 10.79 -7.51
N GLY A 44 8.19 10.29 -8.55
CA GLY A 44 8.91 9.83 -9.73
C GLY A 44 9.86 8.72 -9.36
N GLU A 45 11.11 8.87 -9.76
CA GLU A 45 12.14 7.88 -9.46
C GLU A 45 13.10 8.35 -8.37
N ASP A 46 12.73 9.40 -7.67
CA ASP A 46 13.60 9.97 -6.64
C ASP A 46 13.43 9.20 -5.33
N GLU A 47 14.34 8.27 -5.09
CA GLU A 47 14.27 7.43 -3.90
C GLU A 47 14.53 8.21 -2.62
N THR A 48 15.05 9.41 -2.72
CA THR A 48 15.29 10.24 -1.55
C THR A 48 14.15 11.20 -1.26
N HIS A 49 13.10 11.17 -2.08
CA HIS A 49 11.95 12.03 -1.86
C HIS A 49 11.30 11.70 -0.51
N PRO A 50 10.85 12.71 0.23
CA PRO A 50 10.24 12.46 1.53
C PRO A 50 9.05 11.51 1.48
N LEU A 51 8.34 11.45 0.37
CA LEU A 51 7.17 10.59 0.25
C LEU A 51 7.46 9.23 -0.36
N ALA A 52 8.74 8.92 -0.60
CA ALA A 52 9.08 7.63 -1.23
C ALA A 52 8.65 6.46 -0.37
N SER A 53 8.86 6.54 0.95
CA SER A 53 8.44 5.47 1.85
C SER A 53 6.93 5.33 1.89
N LEU A 54 6.22 6.44 1.87
CA LEU A 54 4.77 6.38 1.85
C LEU A 54 4.27 5.67 0.60
N MET A 55 4.90 5.97 -0.53
CA MET A 55 4.55 5.32 -1.79
C MET A 55 4.71 3.81 -1.68
N GLU A 56 5.79 3.36 -1.04
CA GLU A 56 6.02 1.94 -0.87
C GLU A 56 4.98 1.30 0.05
N VAL A 57 4.63 1.99 1.13
CA VAL A 57 3.64 1.47 2.06
C VAL A 57 2.28 1.32 1.36
N ILE A 58 1.87 2.33 0.63
CA ILE A 58 0.60 2.28 -0.09
C ILE A 58 0.63 1.14 -1.11
N GLY A 59 1.76 0.96 -1.80
CA GLY A 59 1.88 -0.13 -2.75
C GLY A 59 1.71 -1.49 -2.11
N VAL A 60 2.28 -1.69 -0.92
CA VAL A 60 2.15 -2.95 -0.21
C VAL A 60 0.70 -3.19 0.21
N LEU A 61 0.03 -2.16 0.69
CA LEU A 61 -1.37 -2.29 1.10
C LEU A 61 -2.25 -2.70 -0.08
N ILE A 62 -2.01 -2.10 -1.23
CA ILE A 62 -2.75 -2.43 -2.45
C ILE A 62 -2.48 -3.88 -2.85
N GLU A 63 -1.21 -4.26 -2.83
CA GLU A 63 -0.79 -5.59 -3.22
C GLU A 63 -1.43 -6.66 -2.33
N ASN A 64 -1.45 -6.40 -1.03
CA ASN A 64 -2.04 -7.33 -0.09
C ASN A 64 -3.54 -7.49 -0.33
N TYR A 65 -4.23 -6.39 -0.62
CA TYR A 65 -5.64 -6.47 -0.92
C TYR A 65 -5.88 -7.31 -2.16
N GLU A 66 -5.07 -7.10 -3.19
CA GLU A 66 -5.23 -7.84 -4.44
C GLU A 66 -5.02 -9.33 -4.22
N THR A 67 -4.04 -9.67 -3.43
CA THR A 67 -3.74 -11.07 -3.15
C THR A 67 -4.90 -11.75 -2.42
N GLU A 68 -5.53 -11.03 -1.50
CA GLU A 68 -6.59 -11.63 -0.68
C GLU A 68 -7.95 -11.61 -1.35
N HIS A 69 -8.20 -10.61 -2.19
CA HIS A 69 -9.55 -10.38 -2.70
C HIS A 69 -9.69 -10.59 -4.20
N ILE A 70 -8.60 -10.98 -4.87
CA ILE A 70 -8.63 -11.28 -6.29
C ILE A 70 -7.93 -12.62 -6.50
N PRO A 71 -8.55 -13.70 -6.08
CA PRO A 71 -7.91 -15.03 -6.14
C PRO A 71 -7.55 -15.48 -7.53
N GLU A 72 -8.27 -15.04 -8.53
CA GLU A 72 -7.96 -15.43 -9.89
C GLU A 72 -6.61 -14.94 -10.32
N LEU A 73 -6.28 -13.72 -9.91
CA LEU A 73 -5.00 -13.16 -10.22
C LEU A 73 -3.90 -13.93 -9.53
N ASP A 74 -4.11 -14.26 -8.29
CA ASP A 74 -3.15 -15.02 -7.51
C ASP A 74 -2.94 -16.42 -8.11
N ALA A 75 -4.01 -17.07 -8.49
CA ALA A 75 -3.93 -18.39 -9.10
C ALA A 75 -3.16 -18.36 -10.40
N MET A 76 -3.33 -17.32 -11.17
CA MET A 76 -2.61 -17.20 -12.42
C MET A 76 -1.13 -17.01 -12.20
N SER A 77 -0.76 -16.35 -11.15
CA SER A 77 0.63 -16.19 -10.84
C SER A 77 1.27 -17.48 -10.44
N ASP A 78 0.53 -18.34 -9.78
CA ASP A 78 1.05 -19.54 -9.26
C ASP A 78 1.23 -20.60 -10.24
N GLU A 79 0.42 -20.84 -10.96
CA GLU A 79 0.44 -21.90 -11.75
C GLU A 79 1.08 -21.86 -12.86
N ASN A 80 1.13 -21.73 -13.06
CA ASN A 80 1.56 -21.68 -14.04
C ASN A 80 2.65 -21.67 -14.12
N LEU A 81 2.64 -21.82 -13.53
CA LEU A 81 3.43 -21.84 -13.32
C LEU A 81 3.79 -22.51 -12.90
N LEU A 82 3.16 -23.11 -12.57
CA LEU A 82 3.32 -23.66 -11.99
C LEU A 82 3.41 -24.15 -12.03
N GLY A 83 3.27 -24.54 -12.11
CA GLY A 83 3.36 -24.93 -11.77
C GLY A 83 3.50 -25.05 -11.70
N VAL A 84 3.56 -25.22 -11.51
CA VAL A 84 3.80 -25.07 -11.00
C VAL A 84 3.91 -24.96 -10.59
N TYR A 85 3.92 -25.19 -10.23
CA TYR A 85 4.00 -25.08 -9.46
C TYR A 85 3.92 -25.42 -9.14
N ALA A 86 3.80 -25.70 -9.10
CA ALA A 86 3.68 -25.93 -8.52
C ALA A 86 3.81 -25.99 -8.24
#